data_afff81716493046f4ddbb60054adc7a2
#
_entry.id   afff81716493046f4ddbb60054adc7a2
#
_cell.length_a   1.000
_cell.length_b   1.000
_cell.length_c   1.000
_cell.angle_alpha   90.00
_cell.angle_beta   90.00
_cell.angle_gamma   90.00
#
_symmetry.space_group_name_H-M   'P 1'
#
loop_
_entity.id
_entity.type
_entity.pdbx_description
1 polymer ?
#
loop_
_entity_poly.entity_id
_entity_poly.type
_entity_poly.pdbx_seq_one_letter_code
_entity_poly.pdbx_strand_id
1 'polypeptide(L)'
;MGSVNYRHSHCKDILLLDFLGDLRRTHMNGTLRASDAGKSAVLMGWVNKRRDHGSLLFIDLRDRSGVMQVVVNAERNVAIHEKAETLRNEYVIAAIGTVKLRDANTVNPNMPTGEVELVADDIRILNESKLPPFLPSDTALTNEETRLKYRYIDLRRDAMQFNIETRHNVAKAIRDYLSSQGFFEIETPFMTRSTPEGARDYLVPSRVQPGTFYALPQSPQMFKQILMISGFDRYFQIVRCFRDEDLRADRQPEFTQIDLEMTYPQPESVWAVVEGFLEAAFKAAGEKIETSFPRMDYDEAIRQYGIDKPDLRIPPFTDVRDCFTEQNLQELAINPNLPVIAVRTPKVGELSRKERDDIKPMFHSKGGARVYEDFKRIGSKYPDAAAAIGKKCGMEEGDLIVLVAGSAQTGPQTAMPAHRKVTPAELSIYASAGLLRLALAQKYADRHGIFKKTGDPAKDYRFLWVTNFPMFEWDEGEKQWMAAHHPFTSPHEQDMGLLEQGVDSVNDPNSTLSAVRALAYDVVLNGTELGSGSIRIHRQDIQSKIFKALGMTDEVAKKRFGFFLEALEYGTPPHGGIALGLDRIVMILAGAESLREVIPFPKTARAVDLMCDAPTPVDQKQLRELGISIKK
;
A
#
# COMPACT_ATOMS: atom_id res chain seq x y z
N MET A 1 -30.29 -42.75 53.47
CA MET A 1 -31.32 -41.75 53.15
C MET A 1 -30.67 -40.36 53.31
N GLY A 2 -30.21 -39.75 52.27
CA GLY A 2 -29.62 -38.41 52.24
C GLY A 2 -30.21 -37.69 51.04
N SER A 3 -31.12 -36.75 51.32
CA SER A 3 -31.81 -35.92 50.37
C SER A 3 -30.81 -34.88 49.82
N VAL A 4 -30.47 -35.00 48.51
CA VAL A 4 -29.72 -33.99 47.80
C VAL A 4 -30.67 -32.88 47.35
N ASN A 5 -30.59 -31.74 48.02
CA ASN A 5 -31.30 -30.52 47.64
C ASN A 5 -30.64 -29.95 46.34
N TYR A 6 -31.28 -30.15 45.20
CA TYR A 6 -31.00 -29.38 43.99
C TYR A 6 -31.52 -27.93 44.22
N ARG A 7 -30.60 -27.00 44.43
CA ARG A 7 -30.90 -25.58 44.32
C ARG A 7 -31.22 -25.29 42.86
N HIS A 8 -32.42 -24.80 42.61
CA HIS A 8 -32.83 -24.22 41.32
C HIS A 8 -31.87 -23.08 40.98
N SER A 9 -30.99 -23.31 40.02
CA SER A 9 -30.26 -22.27 39.34
C SER A 9 -31.23 -21.47 38.46
N HIS A 10 -31.17 -20.15 38.60
CA HIS A 10 -31.96 -19.15 37.91
C HIS A 10 -32.19 -19.52 36.45
N CYS A 11 -33.43 -19.74 36.09
CA CYS A 11 -33.90 -19.69 34.72
C CYS A 11 -33.71 -18.23 34.29
N LYS A 12 -32.68 -17.95 33.51
CA LYS A 12 -32.59 -16.68 32.76
C LYS A 12 -33.83 -16.65 31.89
N ASP A 13 -34.64 -15.62 32.02
CA ASP A 13 -35.71 -15.32 31.08
C ASP A 13 -35.12 -15.37 29.69
N ILE A 14 -35.40 -16.45 28.93
CA ILE A 14 -35.03 -16.56 27.54
C ILE A 14 -35.95 -15.58 26.83
N LEU A 15 -35.43 -14.42 26.47
CA LEU A 15 -36.14 -13.49 25.59
C LEU A 15 -36.55 -14.29 24.33
N LEU A 16 -37.86 -14.35 24.10
CA LEU A 16 -38.35 -15.01 22.88
C LEU A 16 -37.96 -14.10 21.71
N LEU A 17 -37.00 -14.54 20.89
CA LEU A 17 -36.60 -13.84 19.67
C LEU A 17 -37.75 -13.85 18.67
N ASP A 18 -37.94 -12.72 18.02
CA ASP A 18 -38.94 -12.58 16.96
C ASP A 18 -38.41 -13.13 15.64
N PHE A 19 -39.29 -13.68 14.82
CA PHE A 19 -38.98 -14.02 13.47
C PHE A 19 -39.09 -12.80 12.53
N LEU A 20 -38.24 -12.72 11.52
CA LEU A 20 -38.35 -11.71 10.45
C LEU A 20 -39.73 -11.77 9.79
N GLY A 21 -40.25 -12.99 9.54
CA GLY A 21 -41.53 -13.22 8.84
C GLY A 21 -41.52 -12.57 7.46
N ASP A 22 -42.61 -11.95 7.08
CA ASP A 22 -42.76 -11.26 5.80
C ASP A 22 -42.25 -9.80 5.81
N LEU A 23 -41.62 -9.35 6.90
CA LEU A 23 -41.08 -7.99 6.98
C LEU A 23 -39.97 -7.78 5.97
N ARG A 24 -40.06 -6.67 5.26
CA ARG A 24 -39.03 -6.20 4.33
C ARG A 24 -38.56 -4.83 4.77
N ARG A 25 -37.25 -4.65 4.83
CA ARG A 25 -36.65 -3.34 5.05
C ARG A 25 -37.05 -2.41 3.90
N THR A 26 -37.63 -1.26 4.21
CA THR A 26 -38.08 -0.28 3.20
C THR A 26 -37.00 0.76 2.89
N HIS A 27 -36.22 1.16 3.89
CA HIS A 27 -35.19 2.19 3.77
C HIS A 27 -33.92 1.77 4.53
N MET A 28 -32.79 2.28 4.07
CA MET A 28 -31.55 2.26 4.84
C MET A 28 -31.64 3.34 5.94
N ASN A 29 -31.05 3.08 7.11
CA ASN A 29 -31.21 3.93 8.30
C ASN A 29 -30.68 5.35 8.10
N GLY A 30 -29.56 5.52 7.40
CA GLY A 30 -28.94 6.82 7.14
C GLY A 30 -29.53 7.61 5.97
N THR A 31 -30.54 7.08 5.25
CA THR A 31 -31.02 7.70 4.00
C THR A 31 -32.25 8.60 4.16
N LEU A 32 -32.99 8.50 5.28
CA LEU A 32 -34.21 9.26 5.51
C LEU A 32 -33.92 10.75 5.77
N ARG A 33 -34.80 11.61 5.24
CA ARG A 33 -34.68 13.07 5.30
C ARG A 33 -36.05 13.70 5.64
N ALA A 34 -36.09 15.01 5.83
CA ALA A 34 -37.30 15.75 6.12
C ALA A 34 -38.43 15.51 5.06
N SER A 35 -38.06 15.25 3.81
CA SER A 35 -39.01 14.92 2.71
C SER A 35 -39.70 13.55 2.89
N ASP A 36 -39.26 12.73 3.81
CA ASP A 36 -39.85 11.42 4.12
C ASP A 36 -40.82 11.47 5.29
N ALA A 37 -40.99 12.63 5.91
CA ALA A 37 -41.95 12.81 7.00
C ALA A 37 -43.36 12.41 6.58
N GLY A 38 -44.05 11.67 7.46
CA GLY A 38 -45.38 11.09 7.23
C GLY A 38 -45.37 9.72 6.54
N LYS A 39 -44.25 9.24 6.01
CA LYS A 39 -44.16 7.91 5.41
C LYS A 39 -44.02 6.82 6.48
N SER A 40 -44.65 5.68 6.23
CA SER A 40 -44.38 4.47 7.01
C SER A 40 -43.03 3.87 6.58
N ALA A 41 -42.23 3.42 7.54
CA ALA A 41 -40.94 2.80 7.28
C ALA A 41 -40.72 1.56 8.16
N VAL A 42 -40.02 0.57 7.58
CA VAL A 42 -39.45 -0.58 8.28
C VAL A 42 -37.95 -0.43 8.21
N LEU A 43 -37.33 -0.16 9.35
CA LEU A 43 -35.88 -0.01 9.50
C LEU A 43 -35.32 -1.23 10.23
N MET A 44 -34.14 -1.69 9.82
CA MET A 44 -33.46 -2.83 10.42
C MET A 44 -31.98 -2.51 10.62
N GLY A 45 -31.42 -2.97 11.74
CA GLY A 45 -30.03 -2.72 12.03
C GLY A 45 -29.65 -3.12 13.46
N TRP A 46 -28.50 -2.61 13.88
CA TRP A 46 -27.96 -2.80 15.22
C TRP A 46 -28.33 -1.62 16.12
N VAL A 47 -28.71 -1.92 17.38
CA VAL A 47 -28.89 -0.91 18.43
C VAL A 47 -27.52 -0.34 18.78
N ASN A 48 -27.24 0.88 18.32
CA ASN A 48 -25.98 1.56 18.61
C ASN A 48 -25.97 2.13 20.05
N LYS A 49 -27.10 2.76 20.45
CA LYS A 49 -27.27 3.34 21.77
C LYS A 49 -28.73 3.38 22.13
N ARG A 50 -29.05 3.13 23.39
CA ARG A 50 -30.38 3.35 23.96
C ARG A 50 -30.30 4.41 25.07
N ARG A 51 -31.26 5.33 25.10
CA ARG A 51 -31.41 6.35 26.11
C ARG A 51 -32.84 6.25 26.66
N ASP A 52 -32.97 6.26 27.98
CA ASP A 52 -34.22 6.15 28.71
C ASP A 52 -34.55 7.51 29.32
N HIS A 53 -35.75 8.03 29.02
CA HIS A 53 -36.31 9.27 29.53
C HIS A 53 -37.71 9.04 30.11
N GLY A 54 -37.88 7.94 30.84
CA GLY A 54 -39.13 7.55 31.45
C GLY A 54 -40.15 7.02 30.43
N SER A 55 -41.18 7.78 30.10
CA SER A 55 -42.21 7.35 29.14
C SER A 55 -41.67 7.29 27.67
N LEU A 56 -40.49 7.85 27.40
CA LEU A 56 -39.86 7.87 26.08
C LEU A 56 -38.52 7.12 26.08
N LEU A 57 -38.39 6.18 25.17
CA LEU A 57 -37.10 5.52 24.87
C LEU A 57 -36.62 5.98 23.52
N PHE A 58 -35.35 6.38 23.44
CA PHE A 58 -34.66 6.73 22.21
C PHE A 58 -33.64 5.66 21.88
N ILE A 59 -33.74 5.10 20.67
CA ILE A 59 -32.86 4.05 20.17
C ILE A 59 -32.15 4.60 18.90
N ASP A 60 -30.85 4.70 18.95
CA ASP A 60 -30.04 4.99 17.76
C ASP A 60 -29.84 3.65 17.02
N LEU A 61 -30.56 3.46 15.93
CA LEU A 61 -30.51 2.26 15.09
C LEU A 61 -29.53 2.47 13.94
N ARG A 62 -28.49 1.65 13.88
CA ARG A 62 -27.38 1.77 12.92
C ARG A 62 -27.44 0.68 11.85
N ASP A 63 -27.20 1.05 10.61
CA ASP A 63 -26.76 0.15 9.53
C ASP A 63 -25.54 0.75 8.80
N ARG A 64 -25.14 0.18 7.66
CA ARG A 64 -23.97 0.64 6.90
C ARG A 64 -24.14 2.07 6.31
N SER A 65 -25.35 2.58 6.21
CA SER A 65 -25.62 3.90 5.65
C SER A 65 -25.61 5.01 6.70
N GLY A 66 -25.63 4.65 7.98
CA GLY A 66 -25.64 5.58 9.10
C GLY A 66 -26.64 5.19 10.20
N VAL A 67 -27.06 6.18 10.96
CA VAL A 67 -27.88 6.05 12.16
C VAL A 67 -29.21 6.75 11.99
N MET A 68 -30.31 6.13 12.47
CA MET A 68 -31.63 6.72 12.62
C MET A 68 -32.08 6.66 14.06
N GLN A 69 -32.59 7.75 14.60
CA GLN A 69 -33.25 7.74 15.92
C GLN A 69 -34.63 7.11 15.81
N VAL A 70 -34.89 6.09 16.60
CA VAL A 70 -36.18 5.46 16.77
C VAL A 70 -36.71 5.88 18.14
N VAL A 71 -37.97 6.35 18.20
CA VAL A 71 -38.64 6.80 19.40
C VAL A 71 -39.75 5.81 19.77
N VAL A 72 -39.73 5.34 21.00
CA VAL A 72 -40.76 4.47 21.55
C VAL A 72 -41.45 5.21 22.71
N ASN A 73 -42.78 5.35 22.63
CA ASN A 73 -43.55 6.07 23.62
C ASN A 73 -44.48 5.10 24.38
N ALA A 74 -44.30 5.00 25.70
CA ALA A 74 -45.11 4.17 26.59
C ALA A 74 -46.60 4.54 26.55
N GLU A 75 -46.94 5.83 26.46
CA GLU A 75 -48.32 6.29 26.40
C GLU A 75 -49.04 5.80 25.13
N ARG A 76 -48.30 5.53 24.07
CA ARG A 76 -48.82 5.02 22.78
C ARG A 76 -48.95 3.50 22.79
N ASN A 77 -47.94 2.79 23.32
CA ASN A 77 -47.94 1.33 23.38
C ASN A 77 -47.00 0.83 24.51
N VAL A 78 -47.56 0.46 25.63
CA VAL A 78 -46.83 -0.03 26.82
C VAL A 78 -46.04 -1.30 26.50
N ALA A 79 -46.60 -2.25 25.75
CA ALA A 79 -45.96 -3.54 25.47
C ALA A 79 -44.70 -3.37 24.60
N ILE A 80 -44.72 -2.46 23.62
CA ILE A 80 -43.55 -2.14 22.81
C ILE A 80 -42.47 -1.41 23.63
N HIS A 81 -42.90 -0.55 24.57
CA HIS A 81 -42.00 0.16 25.46
C HIS A 81 -41.27 -0.82 26.38
N GLU A 82 -42.01 -1.71 27.09
CA GLU A 82 -41.44 -2.77 27.94
C GLU A 82 -40.45 -3.66 27.14
N LYS A 83 -40.79 -4.03 25.91
CA LYS A 83 -39.91 -4.77 25.01
C LYS A 83 -38.64 -3.97 24.67
N ALA A 84 -38.75 -2.68 24.37
CA ALA A 84 -37.65 -1.80 24.05
C ALA A 84 -36.73 -1.54 25.27
N GLU A 85 -37.23 -1.62 26.52
CA GLU A 85 -36.43 -1.55 27.74
C GLU A 85 -35.42 -2.70 27.85
N THR A 86 -35.69 -3.85 27.24
CA THR A 86 -34.80 -5.01 27.26
C THR A 86 -33.63 -4.88 26.28
N LEU A 87 -33.70 -3.96 25.31
CA LEU A 87 -32.68 -3.79 24.27
C LEU A 87 -31.32 -3.38 24.85
N ARG A 88 -30.28 -3.99 24.34
CA ARG A 88 -28.88 -3.67 24.63
C ARG A 88 -28.13 -3.32 23.37
N ASN A 89 -26.96 -2.71 23.52
CA ASN A 89 -26.09 -2.37 22.41
C ASN A 89 -25.80 -3.62 21.56
N GLU A 90 -25.76 -3.42 20.25
CA GLU A 90 -25.51 -4.42 19.22
C GLU A 90 -26.60 -5.51 19.09
N TYR A 91 -27.76 -5.40 19.77
CA TYR A 91 -28.91 -6.21 19.41
C TYR A 91 -29.37 -5.86 17.98
N VAL A 92 -29.82 -6.86 17.24
CA VAL A 92 -30.39 -6.68 15.89
C VAL A 92 -31.91 -6.57 16.03
N ILE A 93 -32.44 -5.45 15.56
CA ILE A 93 -33.88 -5.21 15.61
C ILE A 93 -34.46 -4.79 14.26
N ALA A 94 -35.76 -5.00 14.09
CA ALA A 94 -36.60 -4.31 13.12
C ALA A 94 -37.51 -3.35 13.85
N ALA A 95 -37.52 -2.08 13.46
CA ALA A 95 -38.41 -1.04 13.95
C ALA A 95 -39.38 -0.66 12.82
N ILE A 96 -40.66 -0.77 13.09
CA ILE A 96 -41.77 -0.44 12.19
C ILE A 96 -42.45 0.81 12.75
N GLY A 97 -42.66 1.83 11.92
CA GLY A 97 -43.27 3.06 12.40
C GLY A 97 -43.42 4.12 11.31
N THR A 98 -43.71 5.33 11.78
CA THR A 98 -43.89 6.50 10.92
C THR A 98 -42.73 7.48 11.10
N VAL A 99 -42.15 7.94 10.00
CA VAL A 99 -41.14 8.99 10.01
C VAL A 99 -41.78 10.33 10.37
N LYS A 100 -41.25 11.02 11.38
CA LYS A 100 -41.70 12.34 11.80
C LYS A 100 -40.55 13.35 11.79
N LEU A 101 -40.88 14.62 11.61
CA LEU A 101 -39.98 15.73 11.85
C LEU A 101 -39.74 15.83 13.36
N ARG A 102 -38.52 16.06 13.77
CA ARG A 102 -38.17 16.41 15.14
C ARG A 102 -38.61 17.86 15.44
N ASP A 103 -38.88 18.13 16.69
CA ASP A 103 -39.10 19.49 17.12
C ASP A 103 -37.84 20.33 16.90
N ALA A 104 -38.02 21.62 16.54
CA ALA A 104 -36.91 22.50 16.20
C ALA A 104 -35.75 22.50 17.24
N ASN A 105 -36.08 22.34 18.51
CA ASN A 105 -35.12 22.30 19.61
C ASN A 105 -34.39 20.94 19.79
N THR A 106 -34.82 19.90 19.05
CA THR A 106 -34.28 18.53 19.15
C THR A 106 -33.59 18.09 17.84
N VAL A 107 -33.54 18.94 16.83
CA VAL A 107 -32.80 18.69 15.61
C VAL A 107 -31.32 18.51 15.92
N ASN A 108 -30.71 17.43 15.40
CA ASN A 108 -29.29 17.15 15.58
C ASN A 108 -28.51 17.43 14.29
N PRO A 109 -27.79 18.56 14.19
CA PRO A 109 -27.05 18.93 12.98
C PRO A 109 -25.85 18.01 12.69
N ASN A 110 -25.43 17.20 13.66
CA ASN A 110 -24.29 16.27 13.51
C ASN A 110 -24.70 14.91 12.91
N MET A 111 -25.99 14.71 12.61
CA MET A 111 -26.50 13.50 11.97
C MET A 111 -27.16 13.83 10.64
N PRO A 112 -26.86 13.13 9.54
CA PRO A 112 -27.55 13.33 8.26
C PRO A 112 -29.08 13.14 8.35
N THR A 113 -29.56 12.33 9.30
CA THR A 113 -30.97 12.07 9.59
C THR A 113 -31.50 12.92 10.74
N GLY A 114 -30.74 13.90 11.22
CA GLY A 114 -31.01 14.63 12.47
C GLY A 114 -32.28 15.50 12.48
N GLU A 115 -32.90 15.76 11.32
CA GLU A 115 -34.17 16.48 11.22
C GLU A 115 -35.39 15.57 11.43
N VAL A 116 -35.19 14.25 11.35
CA VAL A 116 -36.28 13.27 11.42
C VAL A 116 -36.01 12.19 12.47
N GLU A 117 -37.07 11.50 12.86
CA GLU A 117 -37.05 10.33 13.73
C GLU A 117 -38.14 9.34 13.32
N LEU A 118 -37.94 8.05 13.61
CA LEU A 118 -38.97 7.04 13.42
C LEU A 118 -39.74 6.86 14.73
N VAL A 119 -41.01 7.22 14.73
CA VAL A 119 -41.91 6.91 15.86
C VAL A 119 -42.39 5.48 15.68
N ALA A 120 -41.93 4.58 16.54
CA ALA A 120 -42.19 3.15 16.44
C ALA A 120 -43.62 2.76 16.78
N ASP A 121 -44.23 1.95 15.92
CA ASP A 121 -45.52 1.28 16.10
C ASP A 121 -45.34 -0.19 16.50
N ASP A 122 -44.20 -0.81 16.13
CA ASP A 122 -43.77 -2.15 16.53
C ASP A 122 -42.24 -2.27 16.52
N ILE A 123 -41.70 -3.14 17.37
CA ILE A 123 -40.29 -3.53 17.42
C ILE A 123 -40.18 -5.05 17.46
N ARG A 124 -39.38 -5.62 16.57
CA ARG A 124 -39.00 -7.04 16.62
C ARG A 124 -37.54 -7.18 17.01
N ILE A 125 -37.26 -8.03 17.99
CA ILE A 125 -35.88 -8.40 18.38
C ILE A 125 -35.49 -9.61 17.55
N LEU A 126 -34.69 -9.37 16.50
CA LEU A 126 -34.29 -10.41 15.56
C LEU A 126 -33.12 -11.25 16.07
N ASN A 127 -32.24 -10.63 16.87
CA ASN A 127 -31.15 -11.34 17.54
C ASN A 127 -30.58 -10.54 18.71
N GLU A 128 -30.08 -11.26 19.70
CA GLU A 128 -29.36 -10.68 20.84
C GLU A 128 -27.87 -10.54 20.53
N SER A 129 -27.17 -9.75 21.34
CA SER A 129 -25.71 -9.67 21.34
C SER A 129 -25.17 -9.94 22.73
N LYS A 130 -24.08 -10.70 22.82
CA LYS A 130 -23.23 -10.68 24.00
C LYS A 130 -22.63 -9.30 24.18
N LEU A 131 -22.15 -8.98 25.38
CA LEU A 131 -21.34 -7.77 25.56
C LEU A 131 -20.12 -7.85 24.63
N PRO A 132 -20.00 -6.95 23.62
CA PRO A 132 -18.88 -6.99 22.71
C PRO A 132 -17.57 -6.58 23.41
N PRO A 133 -16.40 -7.03 22.96
CA PRO A 133 -15.10 -6.67 23.54
C PRO A 133 -14.77 -5.18 23.40
N PHE A 134 -15.39 -4.51 22.45
CA PHE A 134 -15.40 -3.07 22.23
C PHE A 134 -16.64 -2.68 21.43
N LEU A 135 -17.08 -1.44 21.54
CA LEU A 135 -18.19 -0.94 20.73
C LEU A 135 -17.68 -0.37 19.40
N PRO A 136 -18.42 -0.53 18.28
CA PRO A 136 -18.06 0.10 17.01
C PRO A 136 -17.94 1.63 17.09
N SER A 137 -18.64 2.27 18.04
CA SER A 137 -18.56 3.71 18.31
C SER A 137 -17.33 4.13 19.12
N ASP A 138 -16.60 3.19 19.74
CA ASP A 138 -15.42 3.49 20.54
C ASP A 138 -14.25 3.81 19.61
N THR A 139 -13.90 5.07 19.50
CA THR A 139 -12.89 5.54 18.55
C THR A 139 -11.46 5.40 19.05
N ALA A 140 -11.23 5.22 20.37
CA ALA A 140 -9.97 5.70 20.90
C ALA A 140 -8.97 4.65 21.39
N LEU A 141 -9.29 3.44 21.79
CA LEU A 141 -8.33 2.67 22.62
C LEU A 141 -8.25 1.15 22.39
N THR A 142 -8.94 0.62 21.39
CA THR A 142 -8.85 -0.83 21.14
C THR A 142 -7.58 -1.14 20.36
N ASN A 143 -6.69 -1.97 20.93
CA ASN A 143 -5.47 -2.39 20.26
C ASN A 143 -5.77 -3.17 18.96
N GLU A 144 -4.80 -3.16 18.04
CA GLU A 144 -4.94 -3.77 16.72
C GLU A 144 -5.25 -5.28 16.81
N GLU A 145 -4.61 -6.03 17.71
CA GLU A 145 -4.82 -7.47 17.84
C GLU A 145 -6.27 -7.81 18.23
N THR A 146 -6.86 -7.05 19.15
CA THR A 146 -8.28 -7.21 19.52
C THR A 146 -9.19 -6.88 18.35
N ARG A 147 -8.90 -5.80 17.59
CA ARG A 147 -9.64 -5.43 16.39
C ARG A 147 -9.57 -6.52 15.32
N LEU A 148 -8.40 -7.11 15.09
CA LEU A 148 -8.21 -8.20 14.12
C LEU A 148 -8.87 -9.50 14.57
N LYS A 149 -8.85 -9.82 15.88
CA LYS A 149 -9.51 -11.01 16.42
C LYS A 149 -11.04 -10.92 16.29
N TYR A 150 -11.60 -9.76 16.59
CA TYR A 150 -13.04 -9.50 16.49
C TYR A 150 -13.36 -8.65 15.24
N ARG A 151 -12.73 -8.99 14.12
CA ARG A 151 -12.80 -8.22 12.88
C ARG A 151 -14.22 -7.94 12.40
N TYR A 152 -15.15 -8.86 12.60
CA TYR A 152 -16.57 -8.68 12.27
C TYR A 152 -17.28 -7.59 13.10
N ILE A 153 -16.72 -7.19 14.27
CA ILE A 153 -17.18 -6.02 15.04
C ILE A 153 -16.45 -4.77 14.53
N ASP A 154 -15.14 -4.85 14.34
CA ASP A 154 -14.32 -3.75 13.83
C ASP A 154 -14.82 -3.23 12.46
N LEU A 155 -15.23 -4.14 11.57
CA LEU A 155 -15.83 -3.80 10.26
C LEU A 155 -17.18 -3.07 10.36
N ARG A 156 -17.81 -2.98 11.53
CA ARG A 156 -19.02 -2.16 11.77
C ARG A 156 -18.70 -0.69 12.06
N ARG A 157 -17.42 -0.34 12.30
CA ARG A 157 -17.00 1.05 12.57
C ARG A 157 -17.12 1.89 11.30
N ASP A 158 -17.52 3.15 11.44
CA ASP A 158 -17.72 4.07 10.32
C ASP A 158 -16.47 4.21 9.46
N ALA A 159 -15.28 4.34 10.08
CA ALA A 159 -14.01 4.40 9.36
C ALA A 159 -13.74 3.14 8.51
N MET A 160 -14.04 1.95 9.05
CA MET A 160 -13.87 0.70 8.30
C MET A 160 -14.90 0.54 7.18
N GLN A 161 -16.14 0.96 7.41
CA GLN A 161 -17.17 0.99 6.36
C GLN A 161 -16.74 1.92 5.22
N PHE A 162 -16.28 3.13 5.55
CA PHE A 162 -15.77 4.10 4.59
C PHE A 162 -14.57 3.54 3.78
N ASN A 163 -13.61 2.89 4.44
CA ASN A 163 -12.44 2.33 3.77
C ASN A 163 -12.83 1.23 2.76
N ILE A 164 -13.75 0.35 3.14
CA ILE A 164 -14.21 -0.75 2.27
C ILE A 164 -15.10 -0.23 1.13
N GLU A 165 -15.94 0.77 1.39
CA GLU A 165 -16.72 1.44 0.35
C GLU A 165 -15.83 2.18 -0.65
N THR A 166 -14.81 2.90 -0.17
CA THR A 166 -13.79 3.53 -1.01
C THR A 166 -13.10 2.50 -1.88
N ARG A 167 -12.68 1.35 -1.30
CA ARG A 167 -12.10 0.24 -2.04
C ARG A 167 -13.01 -0.27 -3.16
N HIS A 168 -14.29 -0.46 -2.86
CA HIS A 168 -15.28 -0.90 -3.84
C HIS A 168 -15.42 0.10 -4.99
N ASN A 169 -15.59 1.38 -4.68
CA ASN A 169 -15.80 2.44 -5.66
C ASN A 169 -14.56 2.63 -6.55
N VAL A 170 -13.37 2.61 -5.97
CA VAL A 170 -12.09 2.68 -6.69
C VAL A 170 -11.93 1.49 -7.63
N ALA A 171 -12.11 0.27 -7.14
CA ALA A 171 -11.99 -0.93 -7.97
C ALA A 171 -13.00 -0.95 -9.12
N LYS A 172 -14.23 -0.50 -8.87
CA LYS A 172 -15.26 -0.37 -9.91
C LYS A 172 -14.86 0.66 -10.96
N ALA A 173 -14.43 1.85 -10.55
CA ALA A 173 -14.03 2.92 -11.48
C ALA A 173 -12.86 2.49 -12.38
N ILE A 174 -11.88 1.75 -11.84
CA ILE A 174 -10.76 1.20 -12.61
C ILE A 174 -11.25 0.20 -13.65
N ARG A 175 -12.15 -0.73 -13.28
CA ARG A 175 -12.75 -1.69 -14.23
C ARG A 175 -13.51 -1.00 -15.34
N ASP A 176 -14.35 -0.03 -14.99
CA ASP A 176 -15.15 0.72 -15.96
C ASP A 176 -14.23 1.46 -16.95
N TYR A 177 -13.17 2.11 -16.46
CA TYR A 177 -12.21 2.79 -17.31
C TYR A 177 -11.47 1.82 -18.23
N LEU A 178 -10.84 0.78 -17.70
CA LEU A 178 -10.05 -0.17 -18.50
C LEU A 178 -10.91 -0.87 -19.55
N SER A 179 -12.15 -1.27 -19.19
CA SER A 179 -13.09 -1.85 -20.15
C SER A 179 -13.45 -0.86 -21.26
N SER A 180 -13.62 0.45 -20.94
CA SER A 180 -13.86 1.49 -21.94
C SER A 180 -12.70 1.72 -22.89
N GLN A 181 -11.47 1.38 -22.46
CA GLN A 181 -10.26 1.42 -23.28
C GLN A 181 -10.02 0.13 -24.07
N GLY A 182 -10.98 -0.80 -24.08
CA GLY A 182 -10.90 -2.06 -24.81
C GLY A 182 -10.08 -3.15 -24.14
N PHE A 183 -9.78 -3.04 -22.85
CA PHE A 183 -9.15 -4.12 -22.09
C PHE A 183 -10.18 -5.17 -21.69
N PHE A 184 -9.81 -6.46 -21.81
CA PHE A 184 -10.57 -7.58 -21.31
C PHE A 184 -10.11 -7.97 -19.91
N GLU A 185 -11.06 -8.09 -18.96
CA GLU A 185 -10.76 -8.69 -17.64
C GLU A 185 -10.75 -10.21 -17.80
N ILE A 186 -9.57 -10.84 -17.65
CA ILE A 186 -9.39 -12.28 -17.84
C ILE A 186 -8.77 -12.87 -16.58
N GLU A 187 -9.41 -13.89 -16.02
CA GLU A 187 -8.90 -14.60 -14.85
C GLU A 187 -7.73 -15.53 -15.22
N THR A 188 -6.74 -15.56 -14.33
CA THR A 188 -5.57 -16.43 -14.41
C THR A 188 -5.54 -17.42 -13.25
N PRO A 189 -4.89 -18.60 -13.39
CA PRO A 189 -4.89 -19.61 -12.34
C PRO A 189 -4.20 -19.16 -11.05
N PHE A 190 -4.76 -19.53 -9.89
CA PHE A 190 -4.08 -19.41 -8.59
C PHE A 190 -3.24 -20.65 -8.24
N MET A 191 -3.54 -21.81 -8.81
CA MET A 191 -2.76 -23.01 -8.62
C MET A 191 -1.85 -23.19 -9.83
N THR A 192 -0.63 -22.69 -9.73
CA THR A 192 0.33 -22.66 -10.84
C THR A 192 1.58 -23.48 -10.52
N ARG A 193 2.53 -23.47 -11.43
CA ARG A 193 3.88 -23.96 -11.19
C ARG A 193 4.67 -22.92 -10.39
N SER A 194 5.56 -23.38 -9.50
CA SER A 194 6.51 -22.52 -8.81
C SER A 194 7.46 -21.84 -9.80
N THR A 195 7.46 -20.52 -9.77
CA THR A 195 8.29 -19.65 -10.61
C THR A 195 8.73 -18.46 -9.78
N PRO A 196 9.71 -18.63 -8.87
CA PRO A 196 10.12 -17.59 -7.94
C PRO A 196 10.66 -16.37 -8.71
N GLU A 197 10.01 -15.22 -8.47
CA GLU A 197 10.28 -13.92 -9.10
C GLU A 197 10.78 -12.89 -8.07
N GLY A 198 11.58 -13.33 -7.09
CA GLY A 198 12.16 -12.45 -6.06
C GLY A 198 11.69 -12.74 -4.64
N ALA A 199 10.43 -13.18 -4.41
CA ALA A 199 9.94 -13.66 -3.13
C ALA A 199 9.89 -15.22 -3.11
N ARG A 200 9.64 -15.80 -1.94
CA ARG A 200 9.34 -17.25 -1.85
C ARG A 200 7.88 -17.47 -2.21
N ASP A 201 7.59 -18.65 -2.78
CA ASP A 201 6.24 -19.07 -3.13
C ASP A 201 5.56 -19.80 -1.96
N TYR A 202 4.25 -19.59 -1.79
CA TYR A 202 3.42 -20.48 -0.99
C TYR A 202 3.12 -21.75 -1.77
N LEU A 203 3.46 -22.92 -1.20
CA LEU A 203 3.30 -24.22 -1.86
C LEU A 203 2.02 -24.91 -1.40
N VAL A 204 1.29 -25.50 -2.36
CA VAL A 204 0.08 -26.30 -2.14
C VAL A 204 0.34 -27.72 -2.63
N PRO A 205 0.37 -28.72 -1.74
CA PRO A 205 0.67 -30.11 -2.14
C PRO A 205 -0.46 -30.72 -2.99
N SER A 206 -0.07 -31.48 -4.01
CA SER A 206 -1.01 -32.21 -4.87
C SER A 206 -1.40 -33.54 -4.23
N ARG A 207 -2.70 -33.78 -4.06
CA ARG A 207 -3.22 -35.07 -3.59
C ARG A 207 -3.22 -36.13 -4.69
N VAL A 208 -3.38 -35.70 -5.95
CA VAL A 208 -3.47 -36.58 -7.12
C VAL A 208 -2.10 -37.05 -7.62
N GLN A 209 -1.07 -36.21 -7.38
CA GLN A 209 0.31 -36.50 -7.78
C GLN A 209 1.23 -36.40 -6.56
N PRO A 210 1.40 -37.46 -5.78
CA PRO A 210 2.19 -37.45 -4.56
C PRO A 210 3.63 -36.95 -4.79
N GLY A 211 4.12 -36.09 -3.88
CA GLY A 211 5.45 -35.50 -3.97
C GLY A 211 5.57 -34.29 -4.90
N THR A 212 4.45 -33.85 -5.53
CA THR A 212 4.41 -32.63 -6.33
C THR A 212 3.59 -31.54 -5.66
N PHE A 213 3.87 -30.28 -6.04
CA PHE A 213 3.23 -29.11 -5.45
C PHE A 213 2.80 -28.13 -6.53
N TYR A 214 1.65 -27.51 -6.31
CA TYR A 214 1.33 -26.23 -6.91
C TYR A 214 1.95 -25.11 -6.10
N ALA A 215 2.11 -23.92 -6.69
CA ALA A 215 2.47 -22.69 -6.02
C ALA A 215 1.35 -21.66 -6.20
N LEU A 216 1.15 -20.82 -5.18
CA LEU A 216 0.30 -19.64 -5.32
C LEU A 216 1.08 -18.53 -6.04
N PRO A 217 0.51 -17.84 -7.05
CA PRO A 217 1.24 -16.91 -7.90
C PRO A 217 1.64 -15.63 -7.16
N GLN A 218 2.87 -15.18 -7.36
CA GLN A 218 3.34 -13.87 -6.89
C GLN A 218 2.76 -12.73 -7.74
N SER A 219 2.49 -13.01 -9.00
CA SER A 219 1.79 -12.18 -9.99
C SER A 219 1.34 -13.04 -11.16
N PRO A 220 0.41 -12.59 -12.03
CA PRO A 220 0.02 -13.31 -13.24
C PRO A 220 1.00 -13.11 -14.40
N GLN A 221 2.27 -12.77 -14.13
CA GLN A 221 3.25 -12.28 -15.12
C GLN A 221 3.37 -13.13 -16.38
N MET A 222 3.53 -14.45 -16.25
CA MET A 222 3.67 -15.31 -17.44
C MET A 222 2.35 -15.49 -18.19
N PHE A 223 1.24 -15.57 -17.46
CA PHE A 223 -0.09 -15.76 -18.07
C PHE A 223 -0.52 -14.54 -18.87
N LYS A 224 -0.28 -13.32 -18.37
CA LYS A 224 -0.62 -12.12 -19.12
C LYS A 224 0.20 -11.98 -20.42
N GLN A 225 1.48 -12.38 -20.40
CA GLN A 225 2.29 -12.42 -21.61
C GLN A 225 1.80 -13.49 -22.60
N ILE A 226 1.38 -14.67 -22.11
CA ILE A 226 0.76 -15.71 -22.95
C ILE A 226 -0.54 -15.20 -23.56
N LEU A 227 -1.35 -14.43 -22.85
CA LEU A 227 -2.56 -13.79 -23.40
C LEU A 227 -2.25 -12.84 -24.54
N MET A 228 -1.12 -12.12 -24.48
CA MET A 228 -0.65 -11.28 -25.60
C MET A 228 -0.26 -12.16 -26.81
N ILE A 229 0.47 -13.24 -26.59
CA ILE A 229 0.82 -14.22 -27.64
C ILE A 229 -0.46 -14.86 -28.23
N SER A 230 -1.49 -15.04 -27.41
CA SER A 230 -2.79 -15.59 -27.83
C SER A 230 -3.69 -14.57 -28.57
N GLY A 231 -3.25 -13.32 -28.74
CA GLY A 231 -3.94 -12.30 -29.55
C GLY A 231 -5.07 -11.56 -28.83
N PHE A 232 -5.10 -11.56 -27.48
CA PHE A 232 -6.09 -10.78 -26.73
C PHE A 232 -5.83 -9.28 -26.75
N ASP A 233 -4.67 -8.84 -27.16
CA ASP A 233 -4.29 -7.47 -27.41
C ASP A 233 -4.22 -6.55 -26.16
N ARG A 234 -5.26 -6.53 -25.33
CA ARG A 234 -5.37 -5.75 -24.10
C ARG A 234 -6.01 -6.56 -22.99
N TYR A 235 -5.24 -6.85 -21.97
CA TYR A 235 -5.64 -7.62 -20.79
C TYR A 235 -5.54 -6.79 -19.53
N PHE A 236 -6.46 -6.98 -18.60
CA PHE A 236 -6.29 -6.60 -17.21
C PHE A 236 -6.93 -7.62 -16.26
N GLN A 237 -6.53 -7.55 -14.99
CA GLN A 237 -7.16 -8.30 -13.91
C GLN A 237 -6.97 -7.56 -12.59
N ILE A 238 -8.01 -7.45 -11.77
CA ILE A 238 -7.88 -7.10 -10.36
C ILE A 238 -7.66 -8.41 -9.60
N VAL A 239 -6.40 -8.76 -9.37
CA VAL A 239 -5.97 -10.11 -9.01
C VAL A 239 -5.38 -10.19 -7.61
N ARG A 240 -5.65 -11.30 -6.90
CA ARG A 240 -4.98 -11.64 -5.65
C ARG A 240 -3.59 -12.22 -5.95
N CYS A 241 -2.57 -11.69 -5.28
CA CYS A 241 -1.18 -12.12 -5.35
C CYS A 241 -0.70 -12.58 -3.99
N PHE A 242 0.30 -13.48 -3.97
CA PHE A 242 0.79 -14.15 -2.76
C PHE A 242 2.32 -14.09 -2.72
N ARG A 243 2.90 -13.61 -1.61
CA ARG A 243 4.35 -13.56 -1.42
C ARG A 243 4.70 -13.95 0.01
N ASP A 244 5.57 -14.95 0.16
CA ASP A 244 6.12 -15.35 1.46
C ASP A 244 7.40 -14.56 1.73
N GLU A 245 7.22 -13.37 2.28
CA GLU A 245 8.30 -12.43 2.60
C GLU A 245 8.06 -11.75 3.97
N ASP A 246 9.05 -11.02 4.45
CA ASP A 246 8.93 -10.29 5.71
C ASP A 246 7.84 -9.21 5.63
N LEU A 247 6.90 -9.27 6.58
CA LEU A 247 5.75 -8.39 6.61
C LEU A 247 6.07 -7.07 7.32
N ARG A 248 5.58 -5.97 6.73
CA ARG A 248 5.66 -4.62 7.27
C ARG A 248 4.26 -3.99 7.27
N ALA A 249 4.15 -2.73 7.71
CA ALA A 249 2.86 -2.01 7.69
C ALA A 249 2.26 -1.90 6.28
N ASP A 250 3.10 -1.84 5.26
CA ASP A 250 2.78 -1.71 3.83
C ASP A 250 2.91 -3.03 3.04
N ARG A 251 3.02 -4.18 3.72
CA ARG A 251 3.13 -5.52 3.10
C ARG A 251 2.21 -6.52 3.77
N GLN A 252 1.56 -7.34 2.94
CA GLN A 252 0.72 -8.47 3.34
C GLN A 252 1.12 -9.72 2.55
N PRO A 253 0.99 -10.94 3.13
CA PRO A 253 1.36 -12.17 2.43
C PRO A 253 0.41 -12.47 1.27
N GLU A 254 -0.79 -11.92 1.32
CA GLU A 254 -1.78 -11.88 0.24
C GLU A 254 -2.29 -10.44 0.07
N PHE A 255 -2.24 -9.95 -1.16
CA PHE A 255 -2.59 -8.57 -1.50
C PHE A 255 -3.23 -8.51 -2.89
N THR A 256 -3.79 -7.36 -3.26
CA THR A 256 -4.48 -7.22 -4.54
C THR A 256 -3.72 -6.27 -5.46
N GLN A 257 -3.49 -6.70 -6.70
CA GLN A 257 -2.94 -5.88 -7.77
C GLN A 257 -4.00 -5.54 -8.82
N ILE A 258 -3.83 -4.37 -9.43
CA ILE A 258 -4.39 -4.04 -10.74
C ILE A 258 -3.27 -4.40 -11.71
N ASP A 259 -3.45 -5.49 -12.43
CA ASP A 259 -2.46 -6.00 -13.38
C ASP A 259 -2.97 -5.81 -14.81
N LEU A 260 -2.13 -5.27 -15.70
CA LEU A 260 -2.49 -5.08 -17.10
C LEU A 260 -1.30 -5.36 -18.03
N GLU A 261 -1.63 -5.76 -19.25
CA GLU A 261 -0.68 -5.97 -20.34
C GLU A 261 -1.34 -5.62 -21.67
N MET A 262 -0.54 -5.09 -22.62
CA MET A 262 -1.02 -4.74 -23.95
C MET A 262 0.03 -5.02 -25.03
N THR A 263 -0.41 -5.26 -26.26
CA THR A 263 0.48 -5.45 -27.42
C THR A 263 0.84 -4.13 -28.07
N TYR A 264 1.99 -4.11 -28.71
CA TYR A 264 2.56 -2.98 -29.48
C TYR A 264 2.64 -1.65 -28.73
N PRO A 265 2.92 -1.63 -27.40
CA PRO A 265 3.00 -0.37 -26.68
C PRO A 265 4.36 0.30 -26.87
N GLN A 266 4.35 1.63 -26.89
CA GLN A 266 5.46 2.42 -26.37
C GLN A 266 5.22 2.64 -24.86
N PRO A 267 6.24 2.92 -24.04
CA PRO A 267 6.06 3.20 -22.61
C PRO A 267 4.98 4.25 -22.34
N GLU A 268 4.92 5.30 -23.17
CA GLU A 268 3.92 6.37 -23.09
C GLU A 268 2.47 5.89 -23.22
N SER A 269 2.26 4.84 -24.01
CA SER A 269 0.92 4.24 -24.18
C SER A 269 0.44 3.60 -22.88
N VAL A 270 1.34 2.92 -22.17
CA VAL A 270 1.05 2.33 -20.86
C VAL A 270 0.82 3.42 -19.82
N TRP A 271 1.67 4.46 -19.82
CA TRP A 271 1.55 5.58 -18.88
C TRP A 271 0.21 6.31 -19.05
N ALA A 272 -0.22 6.59 -20.26
CA ALA A 272 -1.50 7.24 -20.53
C ALA A 272 -2.71 6.43 -20.00
N VAL A 273 -2.68 5.10 -20.15
CA VAL A 273 -3.71 4.22 -19.59
C VAL A 273 -3.71 4.27 -18.06
N VAL A 274 -2.53 4.22 -17.43
CA VAL A 274 -2.39 4.27 -15.97
C VAL A 274 -2.86 5.61 -15.41
N GLU A 275 -2.42 6.72 -16.00
CA GLU A 275 -2.84 8.07 -15.61
C GLU A 275 -4.35 8.22 -15.68
N GLY A 276 -4.99 7.70 -16.74
CA GLY A 276 -6.44 7.77 -16.91
C GLY A 276 -7.23 6.94 -15.90
N PHE A 277 -6.80 5.70 -15.59
CA PHE A 277 -7.53 4.95 -14.56
C PHE A 277 -7.24 5.45 -13.13
N LEU A 278 -6.07 6.03 -12.86
CA LEU A 278 -5.79 6.69 -11.59
C LEU A 278 -6.68 7.94 -11.43
N GLU A 279 -6.85 8.75 -12.48
CA GLU A 279 -7.81 9.88 -12.45
C GLU A 279 -9.23 9.40 -12.11
N ALA A 280 -9.70 8.34 -12.78
CA ALA A 280 -11.01 7.75 -12.51
C ALA A 280 -11.12 7.22 -11.07
N ALA A 281 -10.07 6.57 -10.54
CA ALA A 281 -10.01 6.05 -9.18
C ALA A 281 -10.09 7.16 -8.13
N PHE A 282 -9.29 8.23 -8.29
CA PHE A 282 -9.28 9.38 -7.38
C PHE A 282 -10.63 10.11 -7.41
N LYS A 283 -11.18 10.33 -8.60
CA LYS A 283 -12.52 10.91 -8.75
C LYS A 283 -13.60 10.09 -8.05
N ALA A 284 -13.54 8.76 -8.11
CA ALA A 284 -14.49 7.88 -7.43
C ALA A 284 -14.38 7.94 -5.89
N ALA A 285 -13.22 8.35 -5.36
CA ALA A 285 -13.00 8.63 -3.94
C ALA A 285 -13.28 10.10 -3.54
N GLY A 286 -13.77 10.94 -4.47
CA GLY A 286 -14.04 12.36 -4.22
C GLY A 286 -12.82 13.27 -4.29
N GLU A 287 -11.68 12.76 -4.75
CA GLU A 287 -10.42 13.49 -4.88
C GLU A 287 -10.15 13.86 -6.34
N LYS A 288 -9.23 14.80 -6.54
CA LYS A 288 -8.76 15.21 -7.88
C LYS A 288 -7.26 15.05 -7.96
N ILE A 289 -6.76 14.74 -9.15
CA ILE A 289 -5.33 14.73 -9.47
C ILE A 289 -5.08 15.47 -10.77
N GLU A 290 -3.85 15.94 -10.97
CA GLU A 290 -3.39 16.39 -12.27
C GLU A 290 -2.89 15.17 -13.05
N THR A 291 -3.31 15.04 -14.30
CA THR A 291 -2.80 14.05 -15.27
C THR A 291 -1.57 14.60 -15.99
N SER A 292 -0.88 13.78 -16.77
CA SER A 292 0.44 14.10 -17.34
C SER A 292 1.52 14.16 -16.26
N PHE A 293 1.72 13.04 -15.58
CA PHE A 293 2.72 12.95 -14.51
C PHE A 293 4.12 13.25 -15.03
N PRO A 294 4.93 14.03 -14.29
CA PRO A 294 6.32 14.29 -14.66
C PRO A 294 7.12 12.99 -14.77
N ARG A 295 8.20 13.02 -15.53
CA ARG A 295 9.10 11.89 -15.77
C ARG A 295 10.48 12.25 -15.27
N MET A 296 11.16 11.27 -14.68
CA MET A 296 12.49 11.42 -14.12
C MET A 296 13.28 10.13 -14.38
N ASP A 297 14.49 10.26 -14.86
CA ASP A 297 15.40 9.13 -14.97
C ASP A 297 15.80 8.60 -13.59
N TYR A 298 16.00 7.28 -13.48
CA TYR A 298 16.50 6.64 -12.27
C TYR A 298 17.77 7.33 -11.72
N ASP A 299 18.77 7.59 -12.59
CA ASP A 299 20.00 8.26 -12.18
C ASP A 299 19.75 9.69 -11.64
N GLU A 300 18.76 10.38 -12.18
CA GLU A 300 18.36 11.71 -11.71
C GLU A 300 17.68 11.61 -10.34
N ALA A 301 16.77 10.64 -10.15
CA ALA A 301 16.13 10.39 -8.88
C ALA A 301 17.16 10.07 -7.78
N ILE A 302 18.16 9.25 -8.08
CA ILE A 302 19.25 8.95 -7.15
C ILE A 302 20.09 10.19 -6.83
N ARG A 303 20.45 11.00 -7.85
CA ARG A 303 21.30 12.21 -7.63
C ARG A 303 20.60 13.35 -6.92
N GLN A 304 19.29 13.48 -7.07
CA GLN A 304 18.53 14.58 -6.45
C GLN A 304 17.82 14.19 -5.15
N TYR A 305 17.51 12.91 -4.98
CA TYR A 305 16.68 12.43 -3.87
C TYR A 305 17.27 11.24 -3.11
N GLY A 306 18.29 10.58 -3.65
CA GLY A 306 18.96 9.42 -3.04
C GLY A 306 18.11 8.15 -2.98
N ILE A 307 17.01 8.10 -3.72
CA ILE A 307 16.06 6.98 -3.75
C ILE A 307 15.32 6.95 -5.09
N ASP A 308 14.95 5.74 -5.52
CA ASP A 308 14.20 5.45 -6.75
C ASP A 308 12.69 5.84 -6.70
N LYS A 309 12.17 6.16 -5.52
CA LYS A 309 10.78 6.55 -5.28
C LYS A 309 10.69 7.84 -4.44
N PRO A 310 11.09 8.98 -5.01
CA PRO A 310 11.18 10.22 -4.26
C PRO A 310 9.81 10.80 -3.90
N ASP A 311 9.68 11.33 -2.68
CA ASP A 311 8.58 12.22 -2.31
C ASP A 311 8.89 13.64 -2.82
N LEU A 312 8.20 14.06 -3.86
CA LEU A 312 8.40 15.38 -4.48
C LEU A 312 7.85 16.54 -3.65
N ARG A 313 7.15 16.29 -2.55
CA ARG A 313 6.71 17.32 -1.60
C ARG A 313 7.88 17.83 -0.77
N ILE A 314 8.86 16.99 -0.50
CA ILE A 314 10.09 17.33 0.20
C ILE A 314 11.10 17.88 -0.82
N PRO A 315 11.80 18.99 -0.55
CA PRO A 315 12.79 19.54 -1.47
C PRO A 315 13.88 18.52 -1.87
N PRO A 316 14.40 18.57 -3.10
CA PRO A 316 15.57 17.79 -3.49
C PRO A 316 16.80 18.25 -2.68
N PHE A 317 17.80 17.39 -2.59
CA PHE A 317 19.08 17.82 -2.07
C PHE A 317 19.97 18.42 -3.17
N THR A 318 21.01 19.13 -2.78
CA THR A 318 21.88 19.87 -3.70
C THR A 318 23.33 19.47 -3.49
N ASP A 319 24.03 19.13 -4.59
CA ASP A 319 25.48 18.98 -4.51
C ASP A 319 26.14 20.36 -4.38
N VAL A 320 26.88 20.57 -3.31
CA VAL A 320 27.52 21.85 -2.93
C VAL A 320 29.04 21.74 -2.85
N ARG A 321 29.63 20.69 -3.44
CA ARG A 321 31.08 20.49 -3.42
C ARG A 321 31.84 21.70 -4.00
N ASP A 322 31.33 22.30 -5.04
CA ASP A 322 31.90 23.48 -5.71
C ASP A 322 31.83 24.77 -4.87
N CYS A 323 31.08 24.78 -3.78
CA CYS A 323 31.06 25.88 -2.81
C CYS A 323 32.28 25.89 -1.88
N PHE A 324 33.04 24.78 -1.83
CA PHE A 324 34.23 24.63 -0.99
C PHE A 324 35.51 24.69 -1.83
N THR A 325 36.57 25.32 -1.26
CA THR A 325 37.91 25.19 -1.78
C THR A 325 38.50 23.82 -1.40
N GLU A 326 39.56 23.39 -2.09
CA GLU A 326 40.25 22.13 -1.74
C GLU A 326 40.79 22.15 -0.31
N GLN A 327 41.30 23.32 0.14
CA GLN A 327 41.77 23.49 1.49
C GLN A 327 40.62 23.32 2.52
N ASN A 328 39.41 23.88 2.25
CA ASN A 328 38.25 23.71 3.13
C ASN A 328 37.88 22.22 3.26
N LEU A 329 37.88 21.47 2.13
CA LEU A 329 37.56 20.04 2.13
C LEU A 329 38.60 19.23 2.91
N GLN A 330 39.89 19.52 2.75
CA GLN A 330 40.95 18.90 3.54
C GLN A 330 40.77 19.14 5.05
N GLU A 331 40.55 20.39 5.47
CA GLU A 331 40.34 20.73 6.88
C GLU A 331 39.10 20.09 7.48
N LEU A 332 38.07 19.82 6.68
CA LEU A 332 36.85 19.08 7.05
C LEU A 332 37.03 17.58 6.97
N ALA A 333 38.18 17.06 6.49
CA ALA A 333 38.44 15.68 6.21
C ALA A 333 37.42 15.03 5.24
N ILE A 334 36.99 15.81 4.22
CA ILE A 334 36.10 15.40 3.16
C ILE A 334 36.93 15.00 1.93
N ASN A 335 36.51 13.93 1.25
CA ASN A 335 37.11 13.51 0.00
C ASN A 335 36.77 14.51 -1.13
N PRO A 336 37.76 15.21 -1.74
CA PRO A 336 37.49 16.23 -2.74
C PRO A 336 36.96 15.67 -4.08
N ASN A 337 37.05 14.36 -4.30
CA ASN A 337 36.61 13.71 -5.52
C ASN A 337 35.18 13.16 -5.45
N LEU A 338 34.51 13.32 -4.29
CA LEU A 338 33.15 12.85 -4.05
C LEU A 338 32.18 14.04 -3.87
N PRO A 339 30.87 13.86 -4.13
CA PRO A 339 29.89 14.90 -3.92
C PRO A 339 29.78 15.29 -2.44
N VAL A 340 29.47 16.55 -2.18
CA VAL A 340 29.07 17.09 -0.89
C VAL A 340 27.60 17.49 -0.98
N ILE A 341 26.74 16.78 -0.31
CA ILE A 341 25.30 16.93 -0.44
C ILE A 341 24.73 17.77 0.69
N ALA A 342 24.05 18.84 0.34
CA ALA A 342 23.26 19.64 1.27
C ALA A 342 21.80 19.15 1.27
N VAL A 343 21.34 18.71 2.44
CA VAL A 343 19.94 18.35 2.71
C VAL A 343 19.27 19.55 3.38
N ARG A 344 18.32 20.17 2.66
CA ARG A 344 17.52 21.29 3.16
C ARG A 344 16.18 20.79 3.69
N THR A 345 15.83 21.19 4.91
CA THR A 345 14.49 20.97 5.48
C THR A 345 13.90 22.34 5.85
N PRO A 346 12.77 22.74 5.21
CA PRO A 346 12.19 24.07 5.43
C PRO A 346 11.65 24.25 6.85
N LYS A 347 11.72 25.49 7.38
CA LYS A 347 11.04 25.96 8.60
C LYS A 347 11.29 25.12 9.86
N VAL A 348 12.43 24.46 9.96
CA VAL A 348 12.80 23.66 11.15
C VAL A 348 13.32 24.54 12.28
N GLY A 349 13.99 25.64 11.95
CA GLY A 349 14.67 26.52 12.90
C GLY A 349 16.02 25.98 13.37
N GLU A 350 16.62 26.65 14.35
CA GLU A 350 17.87 26.20 14.96
C GLU A 350 17.64 24.95 15.81
N LEU A 351 18.51 23.94 15.62
CA LEU A 351 18.49 22.73 16.42
C LEU A 351 19.15 22.92 17.76
N SER A 352 18.53 22.45 18.83
CA SER A 352 19.16 22.27 20.14
C SER A 352 20.31 21.25 20.04
N ARG A 353 21.21 21.26 21.05
CA ARG A 353 22.31 20.27 21.13
C ARG A 353 21.80 18.84 21.09
N LYS A 354 20.71 18.55 21.81
CA LYS A 354 20.07 17.22 21.83
C LYS A 354 19.57 16.83 20.45
N GLU A 355 18.88 17.74 19.74
CA GLU A 355 18.38 17.44 18.39
C GLU A 355 19.51 17.17 17.39
N ARG A 356 20.64 17.88 17.50
CA ARG A 356 21.84 17.58 16.68
C ARG A 356 22.44 16.22 17.00
N ASP A 357 22.51 15.84 18.28
CA ASP A 357 23.00 14.53 18.67
C ASP A 357 22.05 13.41 18.22
N ASP A 358 20.74 13.65 18.14
CA ASP A 358 19.72 12.71 17.64
C ASP A 358 19.80 12.48 16.11
N ILE A 359 20.39 13.39 15.34
CA ILE A 359 20.59 13.21 13.89
C ILE A 359 21.68 12.17 13.59
N LYS A 360 22.75 12.13 14.41
CA LYS A 360 23.88 11.21 14.22
C LYS A 360 23.49 9.73 14.17
N PRO A 361 22.62 9.20 15.07
CA PRO A 361 22.15 7.82 15.00
C PRO A 361 21.24 7.52 13.82
N MET A 362 20.51 8.51 13.28
CA MET A 362 19.67 8.34 12.07
C MET A 362 20.50 8.05 10.85
N PHE A 363 21.78 8.31 10.97
CA PHE A 363 22.75 8.27 9.91
C PHE A 363 23.77 7.16 10.15
N HIS A 364 23.39 5.93 9.90
CA HIS A 364 24.35 4.84 9.82
C HIS A 364 24.95 4.79 8.42
N SER A 365 26.16 5.34 8.29
CA SER A 365 26.90 5.35 7.05
C SER A 365 27.19 3.90 6.57
N LYS A 366 26.41 3.43 5.62
CA LYS A 366 26.92 2.37 4.74
C LYS A 366 27.93 3.02 3.81
N GLY A 367 29.19 2.55 3.79
CA GLY A 367 30.18 2.98 2.81
C GLY A 367 30.99 4.26 3.12
N GLY A 368 31.05 4.72 4.36
CA GLY A 368 31.98 5.80 4.75
C GLY A 368 31.49 7.23 4.62
N ALA A 369 30.20 7.46 4.31
CA ALA A 369 29.62 8.81 4.32
C ALA A 369 29.59 9.38 5.77
N ARG A 370 29.72 10.70 5.90
CA ARG A 370 29.65 11.43 7.17
C ARG A 370 28.63 12.55 7.12
N VAL A 371 28.05 12.87 8.27
CA VAL A 371 27.11 13.99 8.44
C VAL A 371 27.77 15.15 9.18
N TYR A 372 27.51 16.35 8.70
CA TYR A 372 27.91 17.61 9.32
C TYR A 372 26.63 18.37 9.70
N GLU A 373 26.15 18.13 10.93
CA GLU A 373 24.85 18.60 11.43
C GLU A 373 24.85 20.06 11.86
N ASP A 374 26.03 20.69 12.05
CA ASP A 374 26.17 22.07 12.53
C ASP A 374 26.58 22.99 11.39
N PHE A 375 25.61 23.36 10.56
CA PHE A 375 25.84 24.31 9.46
C PHE A 375 26.27 25.70 9.93
N LYS A 376 25.83 26.14 11.13
CA LYS A 376 26.22 27.41 11.73
C LYS A 376 27.73 27.44 12.05
N ARG A 377 28.27 26.31 12.53
CA ARG A 377 29.71 26.15 12.78
C ARG A 377 30.52 26.20 11.48
N ILE A 378 29.99 25.57 10.42
CA ILE A 378 30.58 25.66 9.08
C ILE A 378 30.59 27.11 8.61
N GLY A 379 29.48 27.82 8.76
CA GLY A 379 29.37 29.24 8.42
C GLY A 379 30.32 30.16 9.21
N SER A 380 30.54 29.89 10.49
CA SER A 380 31.49 30.62 11.30
C SER A 380 32.95 30.41 10.88
N LYS A 381 33.28 29.21 10.40
CA LYS A 381 34.64 28.84 9.94
C LYS A 381 34.88 29.17 8.46
N TYR A 382 33.86 29.00 7.61
CA TYR A 382 33.93 29.17 6.16
C TYR A 382 32.74 30.03 5.66
N PRO A 383 32.72 31.35 5.96
CA PRO A 383 31.56 32.19 5.67
C PRO A 383 31.20 32.26 4.18
N ASP A 384 32.21 32.32 3.31
CA ASP A 384 31.99 32.40 1.87
C ASP A 384 31.35 31.11 1.33
N ALA A 385 31.83 29.95 1.79
CA ALA A 385 31.25 28.67 1.43
C ALA A 385 29.80 28.55 1.94
N ALA A 386 29.52 28.95 3.17
CA ALA A 386 28.19 28.91 3.73
C ALA A 386 27.21 29.84 2.99
N ALA A 387 27.64 31.03 2.60
CA ALA A 387 26.84 31.95 1.79
C ALA A 387 26.55 31.37 0.40
N ALA A 388 27.53 30.75 -0.25
CA ALA A 388 27.36 30.09 -1.54
C ALA A 388 26.39 28.89 -1.45
N ILE A 389 26.52 28.09 -0.39
CA ILE A 389 25.60 26.94 -0.13
C ILE A 389 24.18 27.45 0.09
N GLY A 390 23.99 28.47 0.96
CA GLY A 390 22.67 29.03 1.21
C GLY A 390 21.99 29.50 -0.07
N LYS A 391 22.73 30.22 -0.92
CA LYS A 391 22.23 30.69 -2.23
C LYS A 391 21.89 29.52 -3.16
N LYS A 392 22.79 28.53 -3.26
CA LYS A 392 22.61 27.37 -4.16
C LYS A 392 21.42 26.47 -3.74
N CYS A 393 21.20 26.32 -2.44
CA CYS A 393 20.07 25.58 -1.87
C CYS A 393 18.77 26.39 -1.81
N GLY A 394 18.77 27.67 -2.16
CA GLY A 394 17.61 28.55 -1.97
C GLY A 394 17.18 28.61 -0.49
N MET A 395 18.15 28.75 0.42
CA MET A 395 17.90 28.79 1.87
C MET A 395 17.06 30.00 2.24
N GLU A 396 16.01 29.78 3.01
CA GLU A 396 15.15 30.82 3.61
C GLU A 396 15.37 30.89 5.13
N GLU A 397 14.87 31.95 5.75
CA GLU A 397 14.94 32.09 7.20
C GLU A 397 14.19 30.95 7.90
N GLY A 398 14.84 30.31 8.86
CA GLY A 398 14.28 29.16 9.59
C GLY A 398 14.51 27.80 8.93
N ASP A 399 15.20 27.72 7.79
CA ASP A 399 15.55 26.46 7.19
C ASP A 399 16.72 25.79 7.90
N LEU A 400 16.64 24.44 7.95
CA LEU A 400 17.75 23.60 8.38
C LEU A 400 18.53 23.11 7.16
N ILE A 401 19.86 23.26 7.19
CA ILE A 401 20.77 22.60 6.26
C ILE A 401 21.67 21.63 7.02
N VAL A 402 21.77 20.41 6.52
CA VAL A 402 22.70 19.37 7.00
C VAL A 402 23.51 18.88 5.81
N LEU A 403 24.83 18.75 5.96
CA LEU A 403 25.70 18.27 4.89
C LEU A 403 26.02 16.78 5.06
N VAL A 404 26.06 16.07 3.95
CA VAL A 404 26.45 14.66 3.83
C VAL A 404 27.60 14.55 2.84
N ALA A 405 28.72 13.97 3.26
CA ALA A 405 29.90 13.85 2.40
C ALA A 405 30.69 12.56 2.66
N GLY A 406 31.48 12.12 1.68
CA GLY A 406 32.44 11.04 1.84
C GLY A 406 33.65 11.46 2.69
N SER A 407 34.21 10.56 3.53
CA SER A 407 35.41 10.84 4.28
C SER A 407 36.66 10.78 3.38
N ALA A 408 37.73 11.47 3.77
CA ALA A 408 39.02 11.40 3.10
C ALA A 408 39.61 9.98 3.00
N GLN A 409 39.12 9.07 3.85
CA GLN A 409 39.53 7.66 3.88
C GLN A 409 38.59 6.73 3.07
N THR A 410 37.53 7.26 2.47
CA THR A 410 36.72 6.50 1.53
C THR A 410 37.62 6.09 0.38
N GLY A 411 37.85 4.78 0.22
CA GLY A 411 38.95 4.21 -0.54
C GLY A 411 39.09 4.68 -2.00
N PRO A 412 40.19 4.32 -2.68
CA PRO A 412 40.39 4.74 -4.05
C PRO A 412 39.18 4.35 -4.87
N GLN A 413 38.68 5.29 -5.65
CA GLN A 413 37.74 4.97 -6.70
C GLN A 413 38.41 3.92 -7.57
N THR A 414 37.97 2.68 -7.50
CA THR A 414 38.26 1.71 -8.55
C THR A 414 37.88 2.41 -9.85
N ALA A 415 38.80 2.43 -10.82
CA ALA A 415 38.56 3.08 -12.10
C ALA A 415 37.22 2.60 -12.65
N MET A 416 36.26 3.52 -12.70
CA MET A 416 34.92 3.17 -13.15
C MET A 416 34.95 2.96 -14.66
N PRO A 417 34.29 1.92 -15.15
CA PRO A 417 34.00 1.83 -16.57
C PRO A 417 33.30 3.11 -17.03
N ALA A 418 33.75 3.67 -18.17
CA ALA A 418 33.24 4.96 -18.67
C ALA A 418 31.71 5.01 -18.91
N HIS A 419 31.05 3.86 -18.91
CA HIS A 419 29.61 3.72 -19.09
C HIS A 419 28.77 3.82 -17.81
N ARG A 420 29.37 3.74 -16.60
CA ARG A 420 28.65 3.98 -15.35
C ARG A 420 28.49 5.46 -15.08
N LYS A 421 27.27 5.90 -14.79
CA LYS A 421 26.96 7.30 -14.52
C LYS A 421 27.16 7.70 -13.04
N VAL A 422 27.03 6.75 -12.11
CA VAL A 422 27.17 6.95 -10.66
C VAL A 422 28.05 5.84 -10.08
N THR A 423 29.07 6.22 -9.30
CA THR A 423 29.99 5.27 -8.66
C THR A 423 29.37 4.63 -7.41
N PRO A 424 29.81 3.45 -6.95
CA PRO A 424 29.35 2.87 -5.68
C PRO A 424 29.58 3.80 -4.46
N ALA A 425 30.67 4.57 -4.48
CA ALA A 425 30.95 5.54 -3.42
C ALA A 425 29.97 6.74 -3.44
N GLU A 426 29.65 7.25 -4.63
CA GLU A 426 28.62 8.28 -4.78
C GLU A 426 27.24 7.76 -4.42
N LEU A 427 26.87 6.53 -4.84
CA LEU A 427 25.61 5.88 -4.45
C LEU A 427 25.44 5.82 -2.93
N SER A 428 26.51 5.48 -2.20
CA SER A 428 26.49 5.47 -0.72
C SER A 428 26.18 6.85 -0.12
N ILE A 429 26.74 7.91 -0.70
CA ILE A 429 26.51 9.29 -0.25
C ILE A 429 25.07 9.71 -0.56
N TYR A 430 24.60 9.49 -1.80
CA TYR A 430 23.24 9.82 -2.21
C TYR A 430 22.20 9.06 -1.40
N ALA A 431 22.36 7.74 -1.22
CA ALA A 431 21.46 6.92 -0.42
C ALA A 431 21.40 7.40 1.04
N SER A 432 22.56 7.76 1.61
CA SER A 432 22.64 8.30 2.97
C SER A 432 21.94 9.66 3.08
N ALA A 433 22.14 10.54 2.11
CA ALA A 433 21.47 11.84 2.04
C ALA A 433 19.95 11.70 1.87
N GLY A 434 19.50 10.73 1.05
CA GLY A 434 18.10 10.42 0.82
C GLY A 434 17.40 9.93 2.09
N LEU A 435 18.02 9.00 2.82
CA LEU A 435 17.49 8.52 4.11
C LEU A 435 17.41 9.66 5.14
N LEU A 436 18.45 10.50 5.23
CA LEU A 436 18.46 11.64 6.12
C LEU A 436 17.36 12.66 5.75
N ARG A 437 17.19 12.93 4.46
CA ARG A 437 16.15 13.83 3.93
C ARG A 437 14.76 13.40 4.38
N LEU A 438 14.43 12.12 4.21
CA LEU A 438 13.15 11.54 4.64
C LEU A 438 12.99 11.58 6.17
N ALA A 439 14.02 11.19 6.90
CA ALA A 439 14.00 11.17 8.36
C ALA A 439 13.81 12.58 8.97
N LEU A 440 14.51 13.59 8.44
CA LEU A 440 14.36 14.99 8.88
C LEU A 440 12.96 15.52 8.53
N ALA A 441 12.46 15.27 7.32
CA ALA A 441 11.13 15.69 6.94
C ALA A 441 10.07 15.06 7.85
N GLN A 442 10.17 13.77 8.15
CA GLN A 442 9.23 13.10 9.05
C GLN A 442 9.35 13.62 10.50
N LYS A 443 10.57 13.75 11.03
CA LYS A 443 10.79 14.21 12.40
C LYS A 443 10.24 15.62 12.67
N TYR A 444 10.33 16.50 11.69
CA TYR A 444 9.91 17.90 11.81
C TYR A 444 8.63 18.24 11.06
N ALA A 445 7.81 17.22 10.75
CA ALA A 445 6.55 17.34 10.01
C ALA A 445 5.62 18.43 10.57
N ASP A 446 5.54 18.55 11.90
CA ASP A 446 4.71 19.56 12.57
C ASP A 446 5.21 20.99 12.36
N ARG A 447 6.53 21.18 12.18
CA ARG A 447 7.14 22.51 11.99
C ARG A 447 6.95 23.02 10.56
N HIS A 448 7.25 22.20 9.56
CA HIS A 448 7.18 22.63 8.15
C HIS A 448 5.82 22.43 7.48
N GLY A 449 5.01 21.51 7.97
CA GLY A 449 3.65 21.27 7.45
C GLY A 449 3.55 20.71 6.02
N ILE A 450 4.65 20.22 5.41
CA ILE A 450 4.72 19.74 4.02
C ILE A 450 3.70 18.61 3.77
N PHE A 451 3.42 17.78 4.77
CA PHE A 451 2.53 16.63 4.63
C PHE A 451 1.05 16.95 4.91
N LYS A 452 0.72 18.18 5.31
CA LYS A 452 -0.66 18.60 5.54
C LYS A 452 -1.37 18.76 4.20
N LYS A 453 -2.57 18.19 4.07
CA LYS A 453 -3.42 18.42 2.90
C LYS A 453 -3.75 19.92 2.81
N THR A 454 -3.59 20.46 1.61
CA THR A 454 -3.83 21.86 1.29
C THR A 454 -5.17 22.08 0.58
N GLY A 455 -5.76 21.01 0.03
CA GLY A 455 -6.90 21.04 -0.89
C GLY A 455 -6.52 21.38 -2.34
N ASP A 456 -5.22 21.59 -2.60
CA ASP A 456 -4.65 21.80 -3.93
C ASP A 456 -4.11 20.46 -4.47
N PRO A 457 -4.74 19.84 -5.47
CA PRO A 457 -4.35 18.55 -5.99
C PRO A 457 -2.88 18.48 -6.43
N ALA A 458 -2.34 19.56 -6.99
CA ALA A 458 -0.96 19.65 -7.45
C ALA A 458 0.07 19.61 -6.30
N LYS A 459 -0.34 19.94 -5.08
CA LYS A 459 0.50 19.89 -3.88
C LYS A 459 0.28 18.63 -3.06
N ASP A 460 -0.98 18.18 -2.98
CA ASP A 460 -1.39 17.06 -2.13
C ASP A 460 -1.02 15.72 -2.74
N TYR A 461 -1.05 15.59 -4.09
CA TYR A 461 -0.80 14.35 -4.83
C TYR A 461 0.30 14.54 -5.89
N ARG A 462 1.56 14.39 -5.46
CA ARG A 462 2.74 14.56 -6.31
C ARG A 462 3.12 13.23 -6.96
N PHE A 463 2.54 12.99 -8.14
CA PHE A 463 2.88 11.82 -8.96
C PHE A 463 4.19 12.01 -9.71
N LEU A 464 4.84 10.88 -10.05
CA LEU A 464 6.07 10.82 -10.81
C LEU A 464 6.20 9.48 -11.51
N TRP A 465 6.63 9.49 -12.76
CA TRP A 465 7.20 8.31 -13.41
C TRP A 465 8.71 8.30 -13.23
N VAL A 466 9.25 7.22 -12.67
CA VAL A 466 10.69 6.95 -12.67
C VAL A 466 10.97 5.93 -13.78
N THR A 467 11.97 6.21 -14.61
CA THR A 467 12.25 5.47 -15.84
C THR A 467 13.73 5.12 -15.97
N ASN A 468 14.09 4.33 -16.96
CA ASN A 468 15.48 4.02 -17.30
C ASN A 468 16.26 3.38 -16.13
N PHE A 469 15.61 2.46 -15.43
CA PHE A 469 16.24 1.70 -14.33
C PHE A 469 17.45 0.90 -14.84
N PRO A 470 18.42 0.55 -13.96
CA PRO A 470 19.42 -0.44 -14.28
C PRO A 470 18.73 -1.78 -14.60
N MET A 471 19.26 -2.49 -15.59
CA MET A 471 18.76 -3.84 -15.95
C MET A 471 19.22 -4.89 -14.96
N PHE A 472 20.43 -4.72 -14.43
CA PHE A 472 21.09 -5.67 -13.55
C PHE A 472 21.66 -4.99 -12.31
N GLU A 473 21.66 -5.72 -11.20
CA GLU A 473 22.33 -5.37 -9.95
C GLU A 473 23.28 -6.49 -9.55
N TRP A 474 24.45 -6.11 -9.03
CA TRP A 474 25.44 -7.07 -8.55
C TRP A 474 25.16 -7.48 -7.11
N ASP A 475 24.96 -8.77 -6.85
CA ASP A 475 24.84 -9.31 -5.52
C ASP A 475 26.25 -9.67 -4.96
N GLU A 476 26.67 -8.92 -3.96
CA GLU A 476 27.97 -9.13 -3.29
C GLU A 476 28.05 -10.44 -2.50
N GLY A 477 26.91 -10.96 -2.04
CA GLY A 477 26.84 -12.22 -1.30
C GLY A 477 27.00 -13.43 -2.20
N GLU A 478 26.21 -13.47 -3.27
CA GLU A 478 26.17 -14.58 -4.22
C GLU A 478 27.20 -14.43 -5.35
N LYS A 479 27.87 -13.27 -5.46
CA LYS A 479 28.87 -12.94 -6.50
C LYS A 479 28.34 -13.14 -7.91
N GLN A 480 27.11 -12.67 -8.16
CA GLN A 480 26.43 -12.78 -9.45
C GLN A 480 25.56 -11.57 -9.76
N TRP A 481 25.23 -11.40 -11.02
CA TRP A 481 24.25 -10.41 -11.46
C TRP A 481 22.84 -10.92 -11.23
N MET A 482 21.98 -10.03 -10.71
CA MET A 482 20.55 -10.26 -10.55
C MET A 482 19.79 -9.27 -11.42
N ALA A 483 18.59 -9.64 -11.86
CA ALA A 483 17.69 -8.70 -12.52
C ALA A 483 17.18 -7.67 -11.51
N ALA A 484 17.28 -6.38 -11.81
CA ALA A 484 16.79 -5.32 -10.93
C ALA A 484 15.26 -5.35 -10.79
N HIS A 485 14.55 -5.76 -11.83
CA HIS A 485 13.09 -5.98 -11.82
C HIS A 485 12.78 -7.46 -12.01
N HIS A 486 12.67 -7.91 -13.27
CA HIS A 486 12.49 -9.33 -13.54
C HIS A 486 13.10 -9.72 -14.91
N PRO A 487 13.40 -11.03 -15.13
CA PRO A 487 14.22 -11.46 -16.28
C PRO A 487 13.53 -11.34 -17.64
N PHE A 488 12.24 -10.97 -17.71
CA PHE A 488 11.51 -10.77 -18.97
C PHE A 488 11.41 -9.29 -19.37
N THR A 489 12.05 -8.40 -18.65
CA THR A 489 12.14 -6.96 -18.97
C THR A 489 13.06 -6.76 -20.17
N SER A 490 12.65 -5.93 -21.12
CA SER A 490 13.46 -5.59 -22.29
C SER A 490 14.57 -4.59 -21.93
N PRO A 491 15.81 -4.81 -22.40
CA PRO A 491 16.85 -3.79 -22.36
C PRO A 491 16.55 -2.67 -23.36
N HIS A 492 17.14 -1.50 -23.17
CA HIS A 492 17.17 -0.46 -24.18
C HIS A 492 17.92 -0.92 -25.43
N GLU A 493 17.39 -0.63 -26.62
CA GLU A 493 18.04 -0.97 -27.89
C GLU A 493 19.43 -0.36 -28.01
N GLN A 494 19.62 0.86 -27.48
CA GLN A 494 20.91 1.57 -27.49
C GLN A 494 21.97 0.86 -26.64
N ASP A 495 21.58 0.03 -25.68
CA ASP A 495 22.49 -0.64 -24.75
C ASP A 495 22.75 -2.12 -25.12
N MET A 496 22.25 -2.57 -26.29
CA MET A 496 22.47 -3.94 -26.76
C MET A 496 23.94 -4.31 -26.92
N GLY A 497 24.78 -3.37 -27.36
CA GLY A 497 26.24 -3.58 -27.43
C GLY A 497 26.89 -3.78 -26.04
N LEU A 498 26.40 -3.08 -25.02
CA LEU A 498 26.86 -3.27 -23.64
C LEU A 498 26.43 -4.63 -23.07
N LEU A 499 25.22 -5.07 -23.39
CA LEU A 499 24.72 -6.40 -23.01
C LEU A 499 25.57 -7.49 -23.67
N GLU A 500 25.85 -7.38 -24.97
CA GLU A 500 26.64 -8.37 -25.71
C GLU A 500 28.07 -8.51 -25.19
N GLN A 501 28.73 -7.40 -24.86
CA GLN A 501 30.03 -7.44 -24.21
C GLN A 501 29.98 -7.98 -22.81
N GLY A 502 28.95 -7.62 -22.06
CA GLY A 502 28.80 -7.97 -20.65
C GLY A 502 28.54 -9.45 -20.38
N VAL A 503 27.85 -10.15 -21.29
CA VAL A 503 27.55 -11.60 -21.13
C VAL A 503 28.82 -12.48 -21.21
N ASP A 504 29.95 -11.95 -21.65
CA ASP A 504 31.24 -12.66 -21.62
C ASP A 504 32.05 -12.37 -20.35
N SER A 505 31.58 -11.46 -19.48
CA SER A 505 32.21 -11.06 -18.23
C SER A 505 31.23 -11.11 -17.04
N VAL A 506 30.37 -12.11 -16.98
CA VAL A 506 29.29 -12.23 -15.97
C VAL A 506 29.78 -12.40 -14.53
N ASN A 507 31.02 -12.79 -14.32
CA ASN A 507 31.62 -12.94 -12.99
C ASN A 507 32.36 -11.68 -12.50
N ASP A 508 32.37 -10.60 -13.30
CA ASP A 508 33.04 -9.33 -12.98
C ASP A 508 32.00 -8.30 -12.53
N PRO A 509 32.05 -7.79 -11.28
CA PRO A 509 31.17 -6.71 -10.84
C PRO A 509 31.34 -5.40 -11.63
N ASN A 510 32.45 -5.25 -12.37
CA ASN A 510 32.72 -4.12 -13.24
C ASN A 510 32.33 -4.37 -14.70
N SER A 511 31.65 -5.47 -15.00
CA SER A 511 31.12 -5.77 -16.34
C SER A 511 30.27 -4.62 -16.88
N THR A 512 30.24 -4.51 -18.21
CA THR A 512 29.35 -3.57 -18.93
C THR A 512 27.87 -3.80 -18.61
N LEU A 513 27.49 -4.97 -18.06
CA LEU A 513 26.15 -5.24 -17.54
C LEU A 513 25.67 -4.18 -16.54
N SER A 514 26.59 -3.60 -15.77
CA SER A 514 26.29 -2.53 -14.79
C SER A 514 25.70 -1.25 -15.39
N ALA A 515 25.81 -1.05 -16.71
CA ALA A 515 25.34 0.14 -17.40
C ALA A 515 24.18 -0.13 -18.37
N VAL A 516 23.78 -1.38 -18.52
CA VAL A 516 22.61 -1.75 -19.33
C VAL A 516 21.35 -1.23 -18.65
N ARG A 517 20.57 -0.39 -19.33
CA ARG A 517 19.29 0.14 -18.85
C ARG A 517 18.14 -0.78 -19.26
N ALA A 518 17.13 -0.85 -18.40
CA ALA A 518 15.88 -1.54 -18.64
C ALA A 518 14.83 -0.57 -19.20
N LEU A 519 13.98 -1.02 -20.10
CA LEU A 519 12.72 -0.34 -20.46
C LEU A 519 11.68 -0.58 -19.37
N ALA A 520 12.07 -0.27 -18.12
CA ALA A 520 11.25 -0.37 -16.93
C ALA A 520 10.82 1.02 -16.45
N TYR A 521 9.68 1.07 -15.79
CA TYR A 521 9.09 2.30 -15.28
C TYR A 521 8.26 2.03 -14.03
N ASP A 522 8.39 2.91 -13.04
CA ASP A 522 7.61 2.88 -11.81
C ASP A 522 6.76 4.13 -11.70
N VAL A 523 5.50 3.97 -11.28
CA VAL A 523 4.65 5.10 -10.88
C VAL A 523 4.74 5.31 -9.38
N VAL A 524 5.14 6.50 -9.00
CA VAL A 524 5.36 6.92 -7.61
C VAL A 524 4.37 8.01 -7.23
N LEU A 525 3.81 7.94 -6.04
CA LEU A 525 2.99 8.99 -5.43
C LEU A 525 3.50 9.31 -4.03
N ASN A 526 3.93 10.56 -3.80
CA ASN A 526 4.32 11.04 -2.47
C ASN A 526 5.35 10.13 -1.77
N GLY A 527 6.32 9.61 -2.52
CA GLY A 527 7.36 8.72 -1.99
C GLY A 527 6.95 7.25 -1.87
N THR A 528 5.75 6.91 -2.32
CA THR A 528 5.25 5.53 -2.35
C THR A 528 5.19 5.03 -3.79
N GLU A 529 5.87 3.93 -4.08
CA GLU A 529 5.71 3.19 -5.32
C GLU A 529 4.30 2.58 -5.37
N LEU A 530 3.49 3.01 -6.30
CA LEU A 530 2.16 2.43 -6.53
C LEU A 530 2.21 1.19 -7.40
N GLY A 531 3.15 1.14 -8.33
CA GLY A 531 3.31 0.03 -9.23
C GLY A 531 4.54 0.12 -10.11
N SER A 532 4.94 -1.03 -10.66
CA SER A 532 6.10 -1.23 -11.52
C SER A 532 5.70 -1.95 -12.80
N GLY A 533 6.30 -1.56 -13.90
CA GLY A 533 6.06 -2.14 -15.21
C GLY A 533 7.25 -2.07 -16.15
N SER A 534 7.12 -2.71 -17.29
CA SER A 534 8.15 -2.64 -18.34
C SER A 534 7.61 -3.02 -19.71
N ILE A 535 8.37 -2.67 -20.76
CA ILE A 535 8.29 -3.36 -22.03
C ILE A 535 8.94 -4.73 -21.88
N ARG A 536 8.36 -5.76 -22.49
CA ARG A 536 8.81 -7.15 -22.34
C ARG A 536 9.69 -7.60 -23.49
N ILE A 537 10.56 -8.54 -23.18
CA ILE A 537 11.30 -9.25 -24.23
C ILE A 537 10.31 -10.13 -25.00
N HIS A 538 10.25 -9.93 -26.30
CA HIS A 538 9.46 -10.75 -27.23
C HIS A 538 10.35 -11.57 -28.19
N ARG A 539 11.67 -11.37 -28.11
CA ARG A 539 12.69 -12.03 -28.94
C ARG A 539 13.47 -13.05 -28.12
N GLN A 540 13.51 -14.28 -28.60
CA GLN A 540 14.18 -15.38 -27.93
C GLN A 540 15.72 -15.19 -27.82
N ASP A 541 16.35 -14.60 -28.86
CA ASP A 541 17.80 -14.33 -28.86
C ASP A 541 18.20 -13.33 -27.77
N ILE A 542 17.36 -12.33 -27.50
CA ILE A 542 17.58 -11.37 -26.41
C ILE A 542 17.33 -12.06 -25.06
N GLN A 543 16.27 -12.85 -24.94
CA GLN A 543 15.95 -13.56 -23.70
C GLN A 543 17.07 -14.52 -23.28
N SER A 544 17.67 -15.22 -24.22
CA SER A 544 18.82 -16.10 -23.95
C SER A 544 20.03 -15.33 -23.43
N LYS A 545 20.31 -14.14 -23.96
CA LYS A 545 21.40 -13.27 -23.47
C LYS A 545 21.15 -12.79 -22.05
N ILE A 546 19.90 -12.42 -21.71
CA ILE A 546 19.53 -12.02 -20.35
C ILE A 546 19.72 -13.19 -19.36
N PHE A 547 19.26 -14.39 -19.70
CA PHE A 547 19.49 -15.56 -18.84
C PHE A 547 20.97 -15.88 -18.66
N LYS A 548 21.78 -15.77 -19.73
CA LYS A 548 23.23 -15.92 -19.62
C LYS A 548 23.84 -14.87 -18.69
N ALA A 549 23.42 -13.61 -18.80
CA ALA A 549 23.86 -12.53 -17.89
C ALA A 549 23.53 -12.80 -16.42
N LEU A 550 22.39 -13.47 -16.16
CA LEU A 550 21.95 -13.87 -14.82
C LEU A 550 22.56 -15.21 -14.34
N GLY A 551 23.54 -15.77 -15.07
CA GLY A 551 24.19 -17.04 -14.72
C GLY A 551 23.29 -18.27 -14.87
N MET A 552 22.15 -18.17 -15.58
CA MET A 552 21.27 -19.33 -15.82
C MET A 552 21.75 -20.12 -17.05
N THR A 553 21.93 -21.43 -16.88
CA THR A 553 22.13 -22.34 -18.02
C THR A 553 20.82 -22.58 -18.76
N ASP A 554 20.90 -23.01 -20.01
CA ASP A 554 19.73 -23.33 -20.84
C ASP A 554 18.84 -24.40 -20.21
N GLU A 555 19.45 -25.40 -19.54
CA GLU A 555 18.69 -26.43 -18.84
C GLU A 555 17.90 -25.85 -17.65
N VAL A 556 18.48 -24.95 -16.89
CA VAL A 556 17.82 -24.29 -15.75
C VAL A 556 16.70 -23.38 -16.25
N ALA A 557 16.96 -22.59 -17.28
CA ALA A 557 15.96 -21.73 -17.90
C ALA A 557 14.78 -22.55 -18.45
N LYS A 558 15.05 -23.63 -19.20
CA LYS A 558 14.04 -24.53 -19.73
C LYS A 558 13.28 -25.27 -18.63
N LYS A 559 13.93 -25.66 -17.56
CA LYS A 559 13.26 -26.30 -16.41
C LYS A 559 12.32 -25.33 -15.69
N ARG A 560 12.67 -24.07 -15.55
CA ARG A 560 11.86 -23.06 -14.84
C ARG A 560 10.77 -22.47 -15.72
N PHE A 561 11.10 -22.08 -16.93
CA PHE A 561 10.29 -21.24 -17.82
C PHE A 561 9.97 -21.90 -19.17
N GLY A 562 10.21 -23.23 -19.33
CA GLY A 562 10.17 -23.90 -20.63
C GLY A 562 8.89 -23.68 -21.40
N PHE A 563 7.72 -23.78 -20.77
CA PHE A 563 6.43 -23.55 -21.42
C PHE A 563 6.28 -22.11 -21.95
N PHE A 564 6.84 -21.14 -21.25
CA PHE A 564 6.81 -19.73 -21.66
C PHE A 564 7.83 -19.47 -22.78
N LEU A 565 9.02 -20.03 -22.66
CA LEU A 565 10.06 -19.92 -23.72
C LEU A 565 9.61 -20.55 -25.02
N GLU A 566 8.93 -21.69 -24.94
CA GLU A 566 8.31 -22.33 -26.11
C GLU A 566 7.24 -21.42 -26.74
N ALA A 567 6.40 -20.78 -25.91
CA ALA A 567 5.38 -19.85 -26.42
C ALA A 567 6.00 -18.67 -27.19
N LEU A 568 7.17 -18.16 -26.76
CA LEU A 568 7.88 -17.08 -27.47
C LEU A 568 8.28 -17.45 -28.91
N GLU A 569 8.37 -18.74 -29.24
CA GLU A 569 8.73 -19.24 -30.58
C GLU A 569 7.60 -19.09 -31.61
N TYR A 570 6.35 -18.87 -31.15
CA TYR A 570 5.15 -18.85 -31.99
C TYR A 570 4.69 -17.44 -32.39
N GLY A 571 5.63 -16.54 -32.71
CA GLY A 571 5.29 -15.23 -33.24
C GLY A 571 4.79 -14.26 -32.19
N THR A 572 5.53 -14.13 -31.11
CA THR A 572 5.22 -13.23 -30.00
C THR A 572 5.25 -11.76 -30.45
N PRO A 573 4.14 -11.00 -30.28
CA PRO A 573 4.14 -9.58 -30.56
C PRO A 573 4.95 -8.80 -29.51
N PRO A 574 5.55 -7.66 -29.84
CA PRO A 574 6.01 -6.70 -28.83
C PRO A 574 4.88 -6.41 -27.84
N HIS A 575 5.16 -6.47 -26.54
CA HIS A 575 4.14 -6.24 -25.52
C HIS A 575 4.77 -5.62 -24.26
N GLY A 576 3.92 -5.05 -23.43
CA GLY A 576 4.34 -4.42 -22.19
C GLY A 576 3.14 -4.12 -21.30
N GLY A 577 3.42 -3.86 -20.04
CA GLY A 577 2.37 -3.63 -19.06
C GLY A 577 2.91 -3.23 -17.71
N ILE A 578 2.02 -3.21 -16.71
CA ILE A 578 2.31 -2.77 -15.35
C ILE A 578 1.41 -3.48 -14.36
N ALA A 579 1.84 -3.56 -13.11
CA ALA A 579 1.02 -3.98 -11.99
C ALA A 579 1.05 -2.91 -10.90
N LEU A 580 -0.12 -2.46 -10.42
CA LEU A 580 -0.26 -1.51 -9.32
C LEU A 580 -0.89 -2.17 -8.10
N GLY A 581 -0.44 -1.78 -6.91
CA GLY A 581 -1.04 -2.23 -5.64
C GLY A 581 -2.37 -1.53 -5.36
N LEU A 582 -3.50 -2.21 -5.58
CA LEU A 582 -4.82 -1.65 -5.24
C LEU A 582 -4.91 -1.26 -3.77
N ASP A 583 -4.36 -2.10 -2.87
CA ASP A 583 -4.40 -1.86 -1.43
C ASP A 583 -3.68 -0.55 -1.05
N ARG A 584 -2.55 -0.23 -1.70
CA ARG A 584 -1.81 1.04 -1.49
C ARG A 584 -2.59 2.25 -1.97
N ILE A 585 -3.20 2.16 -3.16
CA ILE A 585 -4.03 3.25 -3.71
C ILE A 585 -5.18 3.55 -2.76
N VAL A 586 -5.89 2.52 -2.30
CA VAL A 586 -7.02 2.67 -1.37
C VAL A 586 -6.55 3.19 -0.01
N MET A 587 -5.40 2.74 0.50
CA MET A 587 -4.81 3.24 1.75
C MET A 587 -4.56 4.76 1.69
N ILE A 588 -3.98 5.24 0.60
CA ILE A 588 -3.71 6.68 0.40
C ILE A 588 -5.03 7.46 0.30
N LEU A 589 -6.01 6.97 -0.48
CA LEU A 589 -7.30 7.63 -0.67
C LEU A 589 -8.16 7.66 0.60
N ALA A 590 -8.10 6.60 1.40
CA ALA A 590 -8.79 6.53 2.67
C ALA A 590 -8.09 7.29 3.80
N GLY A 591 -6.85 7.76 3.59
CA GLY A 591 -6.03 8.36 4.63
C GLY A 591 -5.66 7.38 5.76
N ALA A 592 -5.59 6.08 5.44
CA ALA A 592 -5.28 5.02 6.40
C ALA A 592 -3.76 4.88 6.61
N GLU A 593 -3.35 4.50 7.82
CA GLU A 593 -1.94 4.35 8.18
C GLU A 593 -1.36 2.97 7.84
N SER A 594 -2.23 1.98 7.60
CA SER A 594 -1.84 0.59 7.34
C SER A 594 -2.75 -0.06 6.30
N LEU A 595 -2.19 -0.96 5.49
CA LEU A 595 -2.97 -1.82 4.57
C LEU A 595 -4.03 -2.64 5.30
N ARG A 596 -3.82 -2.98 6.58
CA ARG A 596 -4.78 -3.73 7.41
C ARG A 596 -6.09 -2.98 7.67
N GLU A 597 -6.12 -1.67 7.44
CA GLU A 597 -7.33 -0.87 7.57
C GLU A 597 -8.18 -0.85 6.29
N VAL A 598 -7.60 -1.18 5.14
CA VAL A 598 -8.28 -1.18 3.84
C VAL A 598 -8.48 -2.58 3.24
N ILE A 599 -7.97 -3.61 3.92
CA ILE A 599 -8.20 -5.02 3.60
C ILE A 599 -9.21 -5.58 4.60
N PRO A 600 -10.34 -6.19 4.17
CA PRO A 600 -11.36 -6.69 5.09
C PRO A 600 -10.83 -7.71 6.10
N PHE A 601 -10.03 -8.67 5.66
CA PHE A 601 -9.48 -9.76 6.47
C PHE A 601 -7.96 -9.88 6.28
N PRO A 602 -7.17 -8.95 6.86
CA PRO A 602 -5.72 -8.95 6.72
C PRO A 602 -5.07 -9.91 7.70
N LYS A 603 -3.81 -10.25 7.46
CA LYS A 603 -2.96 -10.94 8.42
C LYS A 603 -2.23 -9.93 9.33
N THR A 604 -1.84 -10.39 10.53
CA THR A 604 -0.93 -9.65 11.43
C THR A 604 0.47 -9.53 10.81
N ALA A 605 1.36 -8.76 11.44
CA ALA A 605 2.77 -8.69 11.05
C ALA A 605 3.51 -10.06 11.17
N ARG A 606 2.90 -11.04 11.84
CA ARG A 606 3.40 -12.42 11.96
C ARG A 606 2.74 -13.39 10.98
N ALA A 607 2.06 -12.90 9.95
CA ALA A 607 1.30 -13.69 8.98
C ALA A 607 0.17 -14.56 9.58
N VAL A 608 -0.40 -14.15 10.72
CA VAL A 608 -1.48 -14.87 11.40
C VAL A 608 -2.80 -14.15 11.18
N ASP A 609 -3.86 -14.91 10.88
CA ASP A 609 -5.24 -14.47 10.93
C ASP A 609 -5.81 -14.79 12.32
N LEU A 610 -6.01 -13.75 13.16
CA LEU A 610 -6.48 -13.91 14.54
C LEU A 610 -7.98 -14.21 14.63
N MET A 611 -8.75 -13.97 13.58
CA MET A 611 -10.19 -14.21 13.59
C MET A 611 -10.52 -15.69 13.33
N CYS A 612 -9.80 -16.33 12.41
CA CYS A 612 -10.00 -17.73 12.06
C CYS A 612 -8.88 -18.68 12.51
N ASP A 613 -7.94 -18.18 13.33
CA ASP A 613 -6.81 -18.93 13.86
C ASP A 613 -5.94 -19.60 12.76
N ALA A 614 -5.72 -18.89 11.63
CA ALA A 614 -4.88 -19.41 10.56
C ALA A 614 -3.45 -18.78 10.62
N PRO A 615 -2.37 -19.57 10.38
CA PRO A 615 -2.36 -21.00 10.05
C PRO A 615 -2.65 -21.90 11.27
N THR A 616 -3.27 -23.04 11.02
CA THR A 616 -3.62 -24.02 12.03
C THR A 616 -3.04 -25.40 11.71
N PRO A 617 -2.76 -26.25 12.69
CA PRO A 617 -2.34 -27.62 12.47
C PRO A 617 -3.36 -28.39 11.63
N VAL A 618 -2.87 -29.23 10.72
CA VAL A 618 -3.73 -30.10 9.92
C VAL A 618 -3.77 -31.51 10.49
N ASP A 619 -4.87 -32.21 10.22
CA ASP A 619 -5.09 -33.60 10.67
C ASP A 619 -4.00 -34.53 10.09
N GLN A 620 -3.48 -35.44 10.92
CA GLN A 620 -2.48 -36.44 10.54
C GLN A 620 -2.96 -37.36 9.38
N LYS A 621 -4.26 -37.58 9.23
CA LYS A 621 -4.83 -38.31 8.12
C LYS A 621 -4.61 -37.55 6.80
N GLN A 622 -4.85 -36.24 6.80
CA GLN A 622 -4.61 -35.39 5.62
C GLN A 622 -3.13 -35.37 5.22
N LEU A 623 -2.21 -35.27 6.20
CA LEU A 623 -0.78 -35.29 5.92
C LEU A 623 -0.36 -36.63 5.28
N ARG A 624 -0.86 -37.77 5.81
CA ARG A 624 -0.60 -39.10 5.21
C ARG A 624 -1.14 -39.23 3.80
N GLU A 625 -2.36 -38.73 3.54
CA GLU A 625 -2.95 -38.72 2.20
C GLU A 625 -2.15 -37.88 1.19
N LEU A 626 -1.45 -36.85 1.67
CA LEU A 626 -0.57 -36.00 0.88
C LEU A 626 0.87 -36.54 0.78
N GLY A 627 1.21 -37.60 1.51
CA GLY A 627 2.57 -38.13 1.58
C GLY A 627 3.56 -37.18 2.28
N ILE A 628 3.08 -36.32 3.18
CA ILE A 628 3.87 -35.30 3.88
C ILE A 628 4.09 -35.70 5.34
N SER A 629 5.31 -35.52 5.83
CA SER A 629 5.65 -35.63 7.24
C SER A 629 6.24 -34.33 7.77
N ILE A 630 5.78 -33.91 8.96
CA ILE A 630 6.36 -32.77 9.66
C ILE A 630 7.54 -33.28 10.50
N LYS A 631 8.75 -32.80 10.19
CA LYS A 631 9.90 -32.99 11.09
C LYS A 631 9.71 -32.04 12.29
N LYS A 632 9.74 -32.59 13.51
CA LYS A 632 9.72 -31.80 14.74
C LYS A 632 11.05 -31.12 14.98
#